data_54e9a0e05dd6c71d0a8e49c44a30a912
#
_entry.id   54e9a0e05dd6c71d0a8e49c44a30a912
#
_cell.length_a   1.000
_cell.length_b   1.000
_cell.length_c   1.000
_cell.angle_alpha   90.00
_cell.angle_beta   90.00
_cell.angle_gamma   90.00
#
_symmetry.space_group_name_H-M   'P 1'
#
loop_
_entity.id
_entity.type
_entity.pdbx_description
1 polymer ?
#
loop_
_entity_poly.entity_id
_entity_poly.type
_entity_poly.pdbx_seq_one_letter_code
_entity_poly.pdbx_strand_id
1 'polypeptide(L)'
;LTGAFGIHHVGRVEVSAISDDGREIMGEALHMDCDLVMMSGGLTPTVHLHSQARGKLVWDDKHLCFKPGASHEAEQSIGACNGSFDLQRGLTEAIRAATKAVHSIGGTCTVLSTPDVTAVKISYAPMAYWKAPSLAGAGQGAKAFVDFQNDVTSADIQLAVREGYQSVEHVKRYTTTGMATDQGKTSNMNALGILADALGHDIPDVGTTTFRMPYTPTSMGMIAGRDIGGLFDAVRLTRMDSWHRSAGAKFEHVGQWMRAWYYPHDGETMEQAVTREVTAARTTAGLLDASTLGKIDVRGTDAATFLDRIYTNNFSSLAVGKCRYGLMLKDDGMVMDDGVTTRLADNHYHMTTTTGGAAGVLDWMEEWLQTEWPELDVFLTSVTEQWSVATLSGPHARAILEAADISIDLSDTAFPFMSMKEGYISGLPARLFRISFTGELSYEINVPARYGVALWTALMKAG
;
A
#
# COMPACT_ATOMS: atom_id res chain seq x y z
N LEU A 1 -18.92 -20.41 26.04
CA LEU A 1 -19.70 -19.91 24.89
C LEU A 1 -19.96 -21.10 23.97
N THR A 2 -21.22 -21.45 23.73
CA THR A 2 -21.62 -22.60 22.89
C THR A 2 -22.22 -22.16 21.55
N GLY A 3 -22.62 -20.91 21.44
CA GLY A 3 -23.11 -20.32 20.19
C GLY A 3 -22.98 -18.80 20.15
N ALA A 4 -22.86 -18.25 18.93
CA ALA A 4 -22.97 -16.84 18.66
C ALA A 4 -23.86 -16.65 17.42
N PHE A 5 -24.81 -15.73 17.49
CA PHE A 5 -25.85 -15.54 16.49
C PHE A 5 -25.88 -14.08 16.01
N GLY A 6 -26.06 -13.91 14.71
CA GLY A 6 -26.15 -12.62 14.02
C GLY A 6 -25.83 -12.78 12.55
N ILE A 7 -26.11 -11.77 11.72
CA ILE A 7 -25.84 -11.81 10.27
C ILE A 7 -24.57 -11.02 9.94
N HIS A 8 -24.51 -9.75 10.30
CA HIS A 8 -23.36 -8.88 10.03
C HIS A 8 -22.52 -8.59 11.30
N HIS A 9 -23.11 -8.75 12.46
CA HIS A 9 -22.50 -8.60 13.77
C HIS A 9 -23.20 -9.53 14.76
N VAL A 10 -22.56 -9.79 15.91
CA VAL A 10 -23.19 -10.58 16.96
C VAL A 10 -24.39 -9.82 17.54
N GLY A 11 -25.51 -10.49 17.66
CA GLY A 11 -26.73 -9.96 18.31
C GLY A 11 -27.12 -10.75 19.55
N ARG A 12 -26.61 -11.97 19.69
CA ARG A 12 -26.90 -12.86 20.83
C ARG A 12 -25.81 -13.90 20.97
N VAL A 13 -25.53 -14.28 22.18
CA VAL A 13 -24.68 -15.44 22.53
C VAL A 13 -25.42 -16.46 23.33
N GLU A 14 -24.95 -17.69 23.23
CA GLU A 14 -25.37 -18.82 24.01
C GLU A 14 -24.25 -19.26 24.93
N VAL A 15 -24.55 -19.40 26.22
CA VAL A 15 -23.58 -19.79 27.26
C VAL A 15 -24.12 -21.00 28.00
N SER A 16 -23.32 -22.04 28.12
CA SER A 16 -23.68 -23.24 28.85
C SER A 16 -22.63 -23.60 29.91
N ALA A 17 -23.04 -24.20 31.00
CA ALA A 17 -22.09 -24.84 31.89
C ALA A 17 -21.43 -26.04 31.19
N ILE A 18 -20.22 -26.36 31.58
CA ILE A 18 -19.46 -27.50 31.06
C ILE A 18 -19.05 -28.41 32.20
N SER A 19 -18.82 -29.70 31.90
CA SER A 19 -18.25 -30.68 32.85
C SER A 19 -16.86 -30.24 33.34
N ASP A 20 -16.40 -30.78 34.45
CA ASP A 20 -15.12 -30.45 35.08
C ASP A 20 -13.92 -30.76 34.14
N ASP A 21 -14.07 -31.72 33.23
CA ASP A 21 -13.07 -32.03 32.19
C ASP A 21 -13.23 -31.19 30.90
N GLY A 22 -14.22 -30.29 30.85
CA GLY A 22 -14.47 -29.40 29.72
C GLY A 22 -15.01 -30.05 28.43
N ARG A 23 -15.43 -31.33 28.50
CA ARG A 23 -15.80 -32.12 27.31
C ARG A 23 -17.29 -32.15 27.01
N GLU A 24 -18.13 -31.96 28.01
CA GLU A 24 -19.57 -32.05 27.87
C GLU A 24 -20.28 -30.77 28.30
N ILE A 25 -21.39 -30.47 27.61
CA ILE A 25 -22.28 -29.37 27.97
C ILE A 25 -23.23 -29.87 29.08
N MET A 26 -23.35 -29.11 30.14
CA MET A 26 -24.17 -29.44 31.32
C MET A 26 -25.35 -28.46 31.38
N GLY A 27 -26.55 -29.03 31.53
CA GLY A 27 -27.77 -28.25 31.74
C GLY A 27 -28.26 -27.46 30.50
N GLU A 28 -29.18 -26.52 30.77
CA GLU A 28 -29.77 -25.67 29.72
C GLU A 28 -28.86 -24.49 29.40
N ALA A 29 -28.90 -24.07 28.12
CA ALA A 29 -28.14 -22.91 27.65
C ALA A 29 -28.82 -21.59 28.08
N LEU A 30 -28.02 -20.64 28.53
CA LEU A 30 -28.43 -19.26 28.78
C LEU A 30 -28.22 -18.43 27.52
N HIS A 31 -29.27 -17.75 27.07
CA HIS A 31 -29.18 -16.82 25.96
C HIS A 31 -29.01 -15.39 26.46
N MET A 32 -28.04 -14.65 25.87
CA MET A 32 -27.73 -13.28 26.24
C MET A 32 -27.68 -12.43 24.97
N ASP A 33 -28.52 -11.41 24.90
CA ASP A 33 -28.43 -10.43 23.82
C ASP A 33 -27.23 -9.51 24.04
N CYS A 34 -26.38 -9.34 23.01
CA CYS A 34 -25.18 -8.51 23.06
C CYS A 34 -24.76 -8.10 21.66
N ASP A 35 -24.09 -6.96 21.55
CA ASP A 35 -23.51 -6.43 20.33
C ASP A 35 -21.98 -6.62 20.24
N LEU A 36 -21.36 -7.03 21.35
CA LEU A 36 -19.92 -7.29 21.46
C LEU A 36 -19.64 -8.47 22.38
N VAL A 37 -18.73 -9.34 21.98
CA VAL A 37 -18.19 -10.42 22.81
C VAL A 37 -16.70 -10.21 23.01
N MET A 38 -16.28 -10.02 24.26
CA MET A 38 -14.85 -9.96 24.61
C MET A 38 -14.42 -11.30 25.16
N MET A 39 -13.37 -11.90 24.57
CA MET A 39 -12.82 -13.19 24.98
C MET A 39 -11.43 -13.02 25.56
N SER A 40 -11.15 -13.71 26.67
CA SER A 40 -9.82 -13.82 27.24
C SER A 40 -9.56 -15.30 27.57
N GLY A 41 -8.75 -15.94 26.71
CA GLY A 41 -8.44 -17.38 26.80
C GLY A 41 -7.28 -17.72 27.75
N GLY A 42 -6.69 -16.74 28.42
CA GLY A 42 -5.52 -16.91 29.27
C GLY A 42 -4.24 -16.35 28.67
N LEU A 43 -3.11 -16.60 29.32
CA LEU A 43 -1.80 -16.12 28.95
C LEU A 43 -0.87 -17.29 28.63
N THR A 44 -0.07 -17.16 27.56
CA THR A 44 1.00 -18.09 27.25
C THR A 44 2.32 -17.31 27.11
N PRO A 45 3.48 -17.87 27.52
CA PRO A 45 4.76 -17.23 27.32
C PRO A 45 5.05 -16.98 25.83
N THR A 46 5.56 -15.79 25.51
CA THR A 46 6.04 -15.47 24.16
C THR A 46 7.46 -16.02 23.98
N VAL A 47 7.56 -17.26 23.51
CA VAL A 47 8.83 -18.01 23.39
C VAL A 47 9.52 -17.87 22.04
N HIS A 48 9.00 -17.00 21.17
CA HIS A 48 9.43 -16.88 19.77
C HIS A 48 10.92 -16.55 19.62
N LEU A 49 11.43 -15.56 20.34
CA LEU A 49 12.84 -15.15 20.25
C LEU A 49 13.77 -16.25 20.78
N HIS A 50 13.41 -16.92 21.87
CA HIS A 50 14.16 -18.05 22.41
C HIS A 50 14.23 -19.20 21.39
N SER A 51 13.09 -19.55 20.77
CA SER A 51 13.04 -20.58 19.73
C SER A 51 13.85 -20.22 18.50
N GLN A 52 13.82 -18.95 18.06
CA GLN A 52 14.60 -18.48 16.91
C GLN A 52 16.09 -18.48 17.20
N ALA A 53 16.49 -18.24 18.45
CA ALA A 53 17.87 -18.42 18.93
C ALA A 53 18.26 -19.90 19.14
N ARG A 54 17.46 -20.85 18.61
CA ARG A 54 17.63 -22.31 18.74
C ARG A 54 17.53 -22.85 20.17
N GLY A 55 16.99 -22.07 21.09
CA GLY A 55 16.69 -22.48 22.44
C GLY A 55 15.65 -23.60 22.45
N LYS A 56 15.75 -24.51 23.40
CA LYS A 56 14.82 -25.62 23.58
C LYS A 56 13.66 -25.20 24.44
N LEU A 57 12.46 -25.58 24.06
CA LEU A 57 11.25 -25.35 24.86
C LEU A 57 10.99 -26.53 25.79
N VAL A 58 10.45 -26.25 26.96
CA VAL A 58 10.05 -27.23 27.99
C VAL A 58 8.58 -27.00 28.33
N TRP A 59 7.83 -28.09 28.38
CA TRP A 59 6.44 -28.04 28.76
C TRP A 59 6.29 -27.85 30.29
N ASP A 60 5.32 -27.05 30.68
CA ASP A 60 4.95 -26.80 32.07
C ASP A 60 3.49 -27.25 32.31
N ASP A 61 3.34 -28.42 32.87
CA ASP A 61 2.01 -29.01 33.17
C ASP A 61 1.15 -28.13 34.07
N LYS A 62 1.78 -27.39 34.99
CA LYS A 62 1.06 -26.53 35.92
C LYS A 62 0.39 -25.34 35.23
N HIS A 63 1.05 -24.80 34.23
CA HIS A 63 0.60 -23.60 33.53
C HIS A 63 0.09 -23.89 32.11
N LEU A 64 0.12 -25.15 31.68
CA LEU A 64 -0.31 -25.65 30.37
C LEU A 64 0.30 -24.81 29.22
N CYS A 65 1.61 -24.60 29.26
CA CYS A 65 2.31 -23.80 28.27
C CYS A 65 3.76 -24.26 28.10
N PHE A 66 4.35 -23.88 26.95
CA PHE A 66 5.77 -24.02 26.75
C PHE A 66 6.55 -22.85 27.36
N LYS A 67 7.68 -23.15 27.99
CA LYS A 67 8.61 -22.17 28.54
C LYS A 67 9.99 -22.32 27.92
N PRO A 68 10.83 -21.27 27.95
CA PRO A 68 12.23 -21.37 27.63
C PRO A 68 12.93 -22.41 28.51
N GLY A 69 13.66 -23.32 27.87
CA GLY A 69 14.53 -24.29 28.52
C GLY A 69 16.00 -23.93 28.32
N ALA A 70 16.80 -24.88 27.81
CA ALA A 70 18.22 -24.64 27.54
C ALA A 70 18.39 -23.66 26.38
N SER A 71 19.14 -22.58 26.60
CA SER A 71 19.52 -21.61 25.58
C SER A 71 20.69 -22.13 24.74
N HIS A 72 20.69 -21.87 23.44
CA HIS A 72 21.80 -22.16 22.53
C HIS A 72 22.76 -20.97 22.45
N GLU A 73 22.21 -19.77 22.44
CA GLU A 73 22.97 -18.52 22.39
C GLU A 73 23.15 -17.91 23.78
N ALA A 74 23.95 -16.85 23.87
CA ALA A 74 24.13 -16.07 25.11
C ALA A 74 22.90 -15.18 25.38
N GLU A 75 21.73 -15.79 25.57
CA GLU A 75 20.47 -15.13 25.85
C GLU A 75 19.82 -15.70 27.10
N GLN A 76 18.91 -14.94 27.71
CA GLN A 76 18.10 -15.39 28.84
C GLN A 76 16.72 -14.75 28.76
N SER A 77 15.70 -15.57 28.83
CA SER A 77 14.30 -15.12 28.95
C SER A 77 13.93 -14.88 30.42
N ILE A 78 13.14 -13.84 30.67
CA ILE A 78 12.71 -13.41 32.01
C ILE A 78 11.23 -12.98 32.01
N GLY A 79 10.63 -12.94 33.20
CA GLY A 79 9.25 -12.48 33.37
C GLY A 79 8.23 -13.37 32.68
N ALA A 80 7.20 -12.79 32.09
CA ALA A 80 6.08 -13.52 31.49
C ALA A 80 6.52 -14.47 30.37
N CYS A 81 7.51 -14.10 29.54
CA CYS A 81 8.04 -15.00 28.51
C CYS A 81 8.83 -16.18 29.08
N ASN A 82 9.20 -16.17 30.35
CA ASN A 82 9.78 -17.28 31.11
C ASN A 82 8.73 -18.01 32.01
N GLY A 83 7.43 -17.71 31.81
CA GLY A 83 6.36 -18.27 32.65
C GLY A 83 6.26 -17.66 34.04
N SER A 84 6.88 -16.53 34.31
CA SER A 84 6.78 -15.80 35.59
C SER A 84 5.77 -14.66 35.45
N PHE A 85 4.51 -14.95 35.69
CA PHE A 85 3.39 -13.99 35.55
C PHE A 85 3.23 -13.02 36.72
N ASP A 86 4.00 -13.22 37.80
CA ASP A 86 4.05 -12.33 38.96
C ASP A 86 5.08 -11.21 38.73
N LEU A 87 4.68 -9.96 38.95
CA LEU A 87 5.51 -8.78 38.69
C LEU A 87 6.75 -8.76 39.60
N GLN A 88 6.62 -9.06 40.89
CA GLN A 88 7.72 -9.09 41.85
C GLN A 88 8.80 -10.10 41.41
N ARG A 89 8.34 -11.28 41.00
CA ARG A 89 9.22 -12.33 40.50
C ARG A 89 9.91 -11.90 39.19
N GLY A 90 9.16 -11.32 38.26
CA GLY A 90 9.71 -10.78 36.99
C GLY A 90 10.80 -9.73 37.20
N LEU A 91 10.59 -8.80 38.14
CA LEU A 91 11.59 -7.80 38.51
C LEU A 91 12.84 -8.45 39.14
N THR A 92 12.68 -9.43 39.99
CA THR A 92 13.80 -10.18 40.59
C THR A 92 14.60 -10.90 39.49
N GLU A 93 13.94 -11.57 38.56
CA GLU A 93 14.56 -12.25 37.43
C GLU A 93 15.36 -11.25 36.55
N ALA A 94 14.77 -10.06 36.27
CA ALA A 94 15.41 -9.03 35.47
C ALA A 94 16.73 -8.52 36.09
N ILE A 95 16.72 -8.23 37.39
CA ILE A 95 17.92 -7.79 38.11
C ILE A 95 19.01 -8.86 38.09
N ARG A 96 18.64 -10.11 38.34
CA ARG A 96 19.59 -11.24 38.31
C ARG A 96 20.17 -11.47 36.93
N ALA A 97 19.33 -11.43 35.89
CA ALA A 97 19.77 -11.62 34.51
C ALA A 97 20.71 -10.48 34.04
N ALA A 98 20.37 -9.23 34.34
CA ALA A 98 21.22 -8.09 34.04
C ALA A 98 22.57 -8.17 34.75
N THR A 99 22.59 -8.46 36.05
CA THR A 99 23.82 -8.66 36.82
C THR A 99 24.69 -9.77 36.22
N LYS A 100 24.10 -10.91 35.89
CA LYS A 100 24.81 -12.02 35.25
C LYS A 100 25.38 -11.62 33.88
N ALA A 101 24.62 -10.90 33.09
CA ALA A 101 25.08 -10.42 31.77
C ALA A 101 26.29 -9.49 31.90
N VAL A 102 26.28 -8.53 32.81
CA VAL A 102 27.42 -7.63 33.07
C VAL A 102 28.66 -8.42 33.48
N HIS A 103 28.53 -9.37 34.40
CA HIS A 103 29.65 -10.20 34.84
C HIS A 103 30.19 -11.09 33.72
N SER A 104 29.35 -11.60 32.84
CA SER A 104 29.77 -12.48 31.74
C SER A 104 30.68 -11.79 30.71
N ILE A 105 30.61 -10.47 30.62
CA ILE A 105 31.50 -9.64 29.76
C ILE A 105 32.64 -8.98 30.54
N GLY A 106 32.93 -9.46 31.78
CA GLY A 106 34.01 -8.97 32.63
C GLY A 106 33.71 -7.61 33.29
N GLY A 107 32.47 -7.14 33.24
CA GLY A 107 32.05 -5.91 33.91
C GLY A 107 31.74 -6.09 35.40
N THR A 108 31.68 -4.99 36.13
CA THR A 108 31.22 -4.93 37.52
C THR A 108 29.99 -4.02 37.61
N CYS A 109 29.04 -4.39 38.46
CA CYS A 109 27.85 -3.59 38.69
C CYS A 109 27.41 -3.64 40.15
N THR A 110 26.75 -2.57 40.61
CA THR A 110 26.04 -2.61 41.90
C THR A 110 24.76 -3.40 41.75
N VAL A 111 24.59 -4.43 42.55
CA VAL A 111 23.35 -5.22 42.55
C VAL A 111 22.23 -4.37 43.15
N LEU A 112 21.20 -4.11 42.38
CA LEU A 112 20.02 -3.41 42.84
C LEU A 112 19.14 -4.29 43.70
N SER A 113 18.52 -3.74 44.73
CA SER A 113 17.46 -4.42 45.46
C SER A 113 16.20 -4.47 44.59
N THR A 114 15.52 -5.60 44.60
CA THR A 114 14.19 -5.71 43.94
C THR A 114 13.22 -4.76 44.65
N PRO A 115 12.52 -3.88 43.94
CA PRO A 115 11.45 -3.07 44.53
C PRO A 115 10.34 -3.96 45.09
N ASP A 116 9.80 -3.62 46.25
CA ASP A 116 8.63 -4.29 46.79
C ASP A 116 7.38 -3.92 45.98
N VAL A 117 6.66 -4.93 45.52
CA VAL A 117 5.42 -4.75 44.78
C VAL A 117 4.25 -5.26 45.61
N THR A 118 3.33 -4.36 45.96
CA THR A 118 2.06 -4.75 46.56
C THR A 118 1.15 -5.29 45.42
N ALA A 119 1.22 -6.58 45.17
CA ALA A 119 0.40 -7.23 44.16
C ALA A 119 -0.69 -8.09 44.81
N VAL A 120 -1.85 -8.11 44.19
CA VAL A 120 -2.88 -9.10 44.49
C VAL A 120 -2.33 -10.47 44.06
N LYS A 121 -2.26 -11.42 44.98
CA LYS A 121 -1.89 -12.80 44.64
C LYS A 121 -2.98 -13.43 43.78
N ILE A 122 -2.73 -13.48 42.48
CA ILE A 122 -3.60 -14.17 41.54
C ILE A 122 -3.15 -15.64 41.52
N SER A 123 -4.03 -16.55 41.92
CA SER A 123 -3.81 -17.96 41.69
C SER A 123 -4.13 -18.27 40.24
N TYR A 124 -3.12 -18.55 39.46
CA TYR A 124 -3.27 -18.94 38.05
C TYR A 124 -3.23 -20.46 37.96
N ALA A 125 -4.40 -21.06 37.76
CA ALA A 125 -4.56 -22.51 37.55
C ALA A 125 -5.38 -22.71 36.26
N PRO A 126 -4.76 -22.74 35.09
CA PRO A 126 -5.46 -22.95 33.84
C PRO A 126 -6.00 -24.36 33.75
N MET A 127 -7.17 -24.53 33.15
CA MET A 127 -7.72 -25.80 32.74
C MET A 127 -7.46 -26.04 31.27
N ALA A 128 -7.12 -27.26 30.89
CA ALA A 128 -6.93 -27.65 29.50
C ALA A 128 -8.27 -27.62 28.76
N TYR A 129 -8.55 -26.54 28.06
CA TYR A 129 -9.79 -26.32 27.35
C TYR A 129 -9.50 -25.74 25.94
N TRP A 130 -9.16 -26.65 25.02
CA TRP A 130 -8.67 -26.26 23.68
C TRP A 130 -9.78 -26.05 22.68
N LYS A 131 -10.95 -26.63 22.89
CA LYS A 131 -12.11 -26.56 22.01
C LYS A 131 -13.40 -26.60 22.80
N ALA A 132 -14.31 -25.65 22.58
CA ALA A 132 -15.63 -25.65 23.15
C ALA A 132 -16.44 -26.84 22.62
N PRO A 133 -17.13 -27.62 23.49
CA PRO A 133 -18.09 -28.62 23.05
C PRO A 133 -19.23 -27.89 22.29
N SER A 134 -19.78 -28.54 21.26
CA SER A 134 -20.89 -28.01 20.47
C SER A 134 -22.15 -28.82 20.71
N LEU A 135 -23.29 -28.14 20.82
CA LEU A 135 -24.62 -28.78 20.91
C LEU A 135 -25.04 -29.41 19.58
N ALA A 136 -24.50 -28.93 18.46
CA ALA A 136 -24.75 -29.48 17.15
C ALA A 136 -23.83 -30.68 16.89
N GLY A 137 -24.37 -31.75 16.34
CA GLY A 137 -23.57 -32.91 15.90
C GLY A 137 -22.48 -32.56 14.93
N ALA A 138 -21.50 -33.45 14.75
CA ALA A 138 -20.36 -33.23 13.86
C ALA A 138 -20.82 -32.82 12.45
N GLY A 139 -20.44 -31.63 12.02
CA GLY A 139 -20.75 -31.05 10.71
C GLY A 139 -21.91 -30.06 10.65
N GLN A 140 -22.64 -29.82 11.75
CA GLN A 140 -23.74 -28.84 11.77
C GLN A 140 -23.56 -27.71 12.81
N GLY A 141 -22.43 -27.67 13.53
CA GLY A 141 -22.16 -26.65 14.54
C GLY A 141 -21.55 -25.38 14.02
N ALA A 142 -21.52 -24.36 14.87
CA ALA A 142 -20.78 -23.15 14.66
C ALA A 142 -19.29 -23.47 14.42
N LYS A 143 -18.63 -22.72 13.53
CA LYS A 143 -17.19 -22.86 13.30
C LYS A 143 -16.41 -22.52 14.58
N ALA A 144 -15.54 -23.42 15.02
CA ALA A 144 -14.63 -23.19 16.12
C ALA A 144 -13.29 -22.70 15.57
N PHE A 145 -13.13 -21.39 15.42
CA PHE A 145 -11.91 -20.78 14.91
C PHE A 145 -10.75 -20.96 15.88
N VAL A 146 -9.59 -21.28 15.33
CA VAL A 146 -8.31 -21.43 16.02
C VAL A 146 -7.36 -20.33 15.65
N ASP A 147 -7.21 -20.05 14.35
CA ASP A 147 -6.41 -18.95 13.82
C ASP A 147 -7.33 -17.95 13.11
N PHE A 148 -7.51 -16.77 13.71
CA PHE A 148 -8.40 -15.73 13.18
C PHE A 148 -7.83 -14.98 11.99
N GLN A 149 -6.50 -15.01 11.79
CA GLN A 149 -5.87 -14.30 10.66
C GLN A 149 -5.97 -15.09 9.35
N ASN A 150 -5.99 -16.42 9.45
CA ASN A 150 -6.10 -17.34 8.31
C ASN A 150 -7.41 -18.14 8.30
N ASP A 151 -8.38 -17.78 9.14
CA ASP A 151 -9.70 -18.43 9.25
C ASP A 151 -9.63 -19.96 9.48
N VAL A 152 -8.56 -20.45 10.14
CA VAL A 152 -8.40 -21.87 10.40
C VAL A 152 -9.29 -22.30 11.57
N THR A 153 -10.02 -23.37 11.37
CA THR A 153 -10.93 -23.96 12.36
C THR A 153 -10.37 -25.23 12.96
N SER A 154 -10.96 -25.68 14.06
CA SER A 154 -10.65 -27.00 14.63
C SER A 154 -10.96 -28.14 13.65
N ALA A 155 -11.94 -27.98 12.77
CA ALA A 155 -12.29 -28.96 11.75
C ALA A 155 -11.17 -29.12 10.70
N ASP A 156 -10.49 -28.03 10.36
CA ASP A 156 -9.36 -28.06 9.39
C ASP A 156 -8.16 -28.82 9.97
N ILE A 157 -7.87 -28.65 11.27
CA ILE A 157 -6.81 -29.40 11.95
C ILE A 157 -7.16 -30.88 12.02
N GLN A 158 -8.42 -31.23 12.36
CA GLN A 158 -8.90 -32.60 12.39
C GLN A 158 -8.92 -33.24 11.01
N LEU A 159 -9.22 -32.46 9.96
CA LEU A 159 -9.13 -32.89 8.55
C LEU A 159 -7.68 -33.23 8.20
N ALA A 160 -6.72 -32.38 8.55
CA ALA A 160 -5.30 -32.65 8.29
C ALA A 160 -4.86 -33.98 8.91
N VAL A 161 -5.28 -34.27 10.16
CA VAL A 161 -4.97 -35.55 10.82
C VAL A 161 -5.62 -36.74 10.07
N ARG A 162 -6.88 -36.61 9.68
CA ARG A 162 -7.60 -37.64 8.91
C ARG A 162 -6.94 -37.92 7.57
N GLU A 163 -6.31 -36.91 6.96
CA GLU A 163 -5.55 -37.03 5.70
C GLU A 163 -4.12 -37.56 5.91
N GLY A 164 -3.75 -37.88 7.15
CA GLY A 164 -2.51 -38.55 7.48
C GLY A 164 -1.35 -37.64 7.96
N TYR A 165 -1.60 -36.33 8.14
CA TYR A 165 -0.59 -35.44 8.69
C TYR A 165 -0.51 -35.60 10.21
N GLN A 166 0.68 -36.02 10.67
CA GLN A 166 0.97 -36.22 12.11
C GLN A 166 1.92 -35.16 12.67
N SER A 167 2.82 -34.65 11.84
CA SER A 167 3.79 -33.63 12.25
C SER A 167 3.11 -32.27 12.33
N VAL A 168 3.28 -31.57 13.45
CA VAL A 168 2.76 -30.20 13.65
C VAL A 168 3.23 -29.23 12.54
N GLU A 169 4.44 -29.37 12.04
CA GLU A 169 4.98 -28.55 10.95
C GLU A 169 4.27 -28.81 9.62
N HIS A 170 3.82 -30.04 9.38
CA HIS A 170 3.04 -30.36 8.18
C HIS A 170 1.59 -29.90 8.33
N VAL A 171 0.97 -30.10 9.50
CA VAL A 171 -0.39 -29.57 9.80
C VAL A 171 -0.41 -28.06 9.67
N LYS A 172 0.61 -27.36 10.18
CA LYS A 172 0.77 -25.91 10.00
C LYS A 172 0.77 -25.49 8.52
N ARG A 173 1.50 -26.20 7.65
CA ARG A 173 1.56 -25.87 6.22
C ARG A 173 0.28 -26.23 5.47
N TYR A 174 -0.36 -27.32 5.86
CA TYR A 174 -1.62 -27.76 5.25
C TYR A 174 -2.76 -26.79 5.59
N THR A 175 -2.85 -26.33 6.84
CA THR A 175 -3.94 -25.49 7.34
C THR A 175 -3.63 -23.99 7.34
N THR A 176 -2.37 -23.59 7.17
CA THR A 176 -1.84 -22.25 7.38
C THR A 176 -1.87 -21.75 8.83
N THR A 177 -2.20 -22.60 9.81
CA THR A 177 -2.25 -22.24 11.23
C THR A 177 -0.92 -21.68 11.72
N GLY A 178 -0.93 -20.50 12.34
CA GLY A 178 0.27 -19.84 12.89
C GLY A 178 1.24 -19.34 11.84
N MET A 179 0.83 -19.21 10.57
CA MET A 179 1.66 -18.67 9.49
C MET A 179 1.45 -17.17 9.26
N ALA A 180 0.46 -16.57 9.90
CA ALA A 180 0.16 -15.16 9.73
C ALA A 180 1.15 -14.25 10.50
N THR A 181 0.88 -12.95 10.51
CA THR A 181 1.79 -11.92 11.03
C THR A 181 2.10 -12.03 12.52
N ASP A 182 1.21 -12.65 13.32
CA ASP A 182 1.44 -12.91 14.74
C ASP A 182 2.30 -14.16 15.00
N GLN A 183 2.60 -14.94 13.97
CA GLN A 183 3.34 -16.19 14.04
C GLN A 183 2.79 -17.16 15.10
N GLY A 184 1.45 -17.23 15.17
CA GLY A 184 0.73 -18.15 16.04
C GLY A 184 0.70 -17.79 17.52
N LYS A 185 1.00 -16.56 17.91
CA LYS A 185 0.93 -16.14 19.34
C LYS A 185 -0.44 -16.37 19.94
N THR A 186 -1.50 -16.18 19.19
CA THR A 186 -2.89 -16.35 19.65
C THR A 186 -3.47 -17.73 19.33
N SER A 187 -2.89 -18.47 18.36
CA SER A 187 -3.49 -19.71 17.83
C SER A 187 -2.73 -20.99 18.19
N ASN A 188 -1.39 -20.94 18.32
CA ASN A 188 -0.57 -22.15 18.39
C ASN A 188 -0.92 -23.08 19.55
N MET A 189 -1.19 -22.56 20.76
CA MET A 189 -1.49 -23.43 21.90
C MET A 189 -2.81 -24.19 21.69
N ASN A 190 -3.84 -23.51 21.20
CA ASN A 190 -5.11 -24.17 20.88
C ASN A 190 -4.94 -25.19 19.75
N ALA A 191 -4.17 -24.84 18.72
CA ALA A 191 -3.89 -25.74 17.60
C ALA A 191 -3.15 -27.02 18.07
N LEU A 192 -2.15 -26.87 18.93
CA LEU A 192 -1.39 -28.00 19.48
C LEU A 192 -2.28 -28.89 20.36
N GLY A 193 -3.13 -28.30 21.18
CA GLY A 193 -4.08 -29.06 22.02
C GLY A 193 -5.09 -29.86 21.19
N ILE A 194 -5.66 -29.25 20.16
CA ILE A 194 -6.59 -29.91 19.22
C ILE A 194 -5.89 -31.02 18.43
N LEU A 195 -4.65 -30.78 18.01
CA LEU A 195 -3.84 -31.75 17.27
C LEU A 195 -3.48 -32.94 18.16
N ALA A 196 -3.05 -32.68 19.41
CA ALA A 196 -2.73 -33.70 20.42
C ALA A 196 -3.94 -34.60 20.67
N ASP A 197 -5.11 -34.00 20.95
CA ASP A 197 -6.37 -34.74 21.13
C ASP A 197 -6.72 -35.61 19.91
N ALA A 198 -6.56 -35.07 18.69
CA ALA A 198 -6.87 -35.78 17.45
C ALA A 198 -5.91 -36.96 17.17
N LEU A 199 -4.66 -36.87 17.61
CA LEU A 199 -3.66 -37.92 17.49
C LEU A 199 -3.65 -38.92 18.67
N GLY A 200 -4.32 -38.60 19.78
CA GLY A 200 -4.24 -39.36 21.04
C GLY A 200 -2.86 -39.27 21.71
N HIS A 201 -2.19 -38.14 21.58
CA HIS A 201 -0.87 -37.83 22.13
C HIS A 201 -0.95 -36.74 23.17
N ASP A 202 0.10 -36.61 24.01
CA ASP A 202 0.28 -35.44 24.85
C ASP A 202 0.86 -34.27 24.04
N ILE A 203 0.58 -33.02 24.45
CA ILE A 203 1.06 -31.82 23.76
C ILE A 203 2.59 -31.79 23.59
N PRO A 204 3.42 -32.14 24.59
CA PRO A 204 4.87 -32.21 24.42
C PRO A 204 5.34 -33.17 23.30
N ASP A 205 4.59 -34.26 23.08
CA ASP A 205 4.93 -35.27 22.07
C ASP A 205 4.62 -34.80 20.64
N VAL A 206 3.61 -33.94 20.49
CA VAL A 206 3.28 -33.29 19.22
C VAL A 206 4.40 -32.29 18.82
N GLY A 207 5.04 -31.68 19.81
CA GLY A 207 6.11 -30.72 19.61
C GLY A 207 5.61 -29.30 19.39
N THR A 208 6.46 -28.46 18.81
CA THR A 208 6.17 -27.05 18.55
C THR A 208 6.53 -26.68 17.13
N THR A 209 5.91 -25.60 16.63
CA THR A 209 6.23 -25.04 15.30
C THR A 209 7.46 -24.15 15.36
N THR A 210 8.18 -24.07 14.25
CA THR A 210 9.25 -23.08 14.09
C THR A 210 8.65 -21.71 13.72
N PHE A 211 8.97 -20.72 14.53
CA PHE A 211 8.58 -19.33 14.27
C PHE A 211 9.50 -18.65 13.29
N ARG A 212 8.96 -17.80 12.42
CA ARG A 212 9.73 -17.08 11.40
C ARG A 212 9.79 -15.59 11.71
N MET A 213 10.89 -14.96 11.32
CA MET A 213 11.02 -13.50 11.37
C MET A 213 10.18 -12.82 10.28
N PRO A 214 9.62 -11.65 10.53
CA PRO A 214 9.51 -10.97 11.83
C PRO A 214 8.39 -11.59 12.68
N TYR A 215 8.65 -11.85 13.94
CA TYR A 215 7.63 -12.38 14.86
C TYR A 215 6.63 -11.32 15.36
N THR A 216 6.93 -10.07 15.14
CA THR A 216 6.01 -8.93 15.34
C THR A 216 5.82 -8.25 13.98
N PRO A 217 4.58 -7.93 13.59
CA PRO A 217 4.32 -7.25 12.33
C PRO A 217 5.14 -5.97 12.21
N THR A 218 5.89 -5.85 11.11
CA THR A 218 6.72 -4.70 10.84
C THR A 218 5.92 -3.69 10.02
N SER A 219 5.68 -2.50 10.57
CA SER A 219 4.99 -1.43 9.85
C SER A 219 5.90 -0.79 8.80
N MET A 220 5.30 -0.21 7.76
CA MET A 220 6.06 0.56 6.76
C MET A 220 6.82 1.73 7.40
N GLY A 221 6.25 2.37 8.43
CA GLY A 221 6.95 3.42 9.18
C GLY A 221 8.19 2.93 9.92
N MET A 222 8.20 1.67 10.39
CA MET A 222 9.39 1.06 10.99
C MET A 222 10.49 0.80 9.95
N ILE A 223 10.11 0.35 8.74
CA ILE A 223 11.04 0.15 7.61
C ILE A 223 11.62 1.49 7.16
N ALA A 224 10.81 2.53 7.05
CA ALA A 224 11.25 3.89 6.72
C ALA A 224 12.24 4.45 7.75
N GLY A 225 12.18 3.99 9.01
CA GLY A 225 13.06 4.43 10.08
C GLY A 225 12.69 5.81 10.62
N ARG A 226 13.69 6.50 11.18
CA ARG A 226 13.49 7.81 11.81
C ARG A 226 13.65 8.98 10.84
N ASP A 227 14.34 8.77 9.74
CA ASP A 227 14.58 9.77 8.71
C ASP A 227 13.49 9.73 7.65
N ILE A 228 12.32 10.22 8.03
CA ILE A 228 11.11 10.30 7.18
C ILE A 228 10.92 11.71 6.63
N GLY A 229 12.02 12.40 6.27
CA GLY A 229 11.96 13.73 5.67
C GLY A 229 11.28 13.77 4.31
N GLY A 230 11.52 14.81 3.52
CA GLY A 230 10.85 15.06 2.24
C GLY A 230 11.01 13.97 1.18
N LEU A 231 11.94 13.01 1.37
CA LEU A 231 12.10 11.87 0.44
C LEU A 231 11.21 10.68 0.79
N PHE A 232 10.59 10.65 1.97
CA PHE A 232 9.67 9.59 2.37
C PHE A 232 8.36 9.63 1.55
N ASP A 233 7.86 10.85 1.34
CA ASP A 233 6.74 11.12 0.44
C ASP A 233 7.19 12.22 -0.52
N ALA A 234 7.86 11.81 -1.60
CA ALA A 234 8.48 12.72 -2.54
C ALA A 234 7.43 13.54 -3.27
N VAL A 235 7.49 14.86 -3.12
CA VAL A 235 6.65 15.80 -3.86
C VAL A 235 7.38 16.26 -5.11
N ARG A 236 6.78 16.01 -6.28
CA ARG A 236 7.29 16.48 -7.57
C ARG A 236 6.73 17.87 -7.85
N LEU A 237 7.61 18.78 -8.27
CA LEU A 237 7.27 20.18 -8.55
C LEU A 237 7.55 20.49 -10.02
N THR A 238 6.70 21.31 -10.64
CA THR A 238 7.00 21.85 -11.97
C THR A 238 8.11 22.88 -11.88
N ARG A 239 8.76 23.18 -13.00
CA ARG A 239 9.77 24.25 -13.04
C ARG A 239 9.18 25.65 -12.83
N MET A 240 7.86 25.79 -12.94
CA MET A 240 7.12 27.04 -12.73
C MET A 240 6.56 27.17 -11.29
N ASP A 241 6.73 26.18 -10.44
CA ASP A 241 6.19 26.14 -9.06
C ASP A 241 6.50 27.40 -8.24
N SER A 242 7.75 27.87 -8.29
CA SER A 242 8.16 29.07 -7.54
C SER A 242 7.41 30.33 -8.01
N TRP A 243 7.15 30.44 -9.29
CA TRP A 243 6.36 31.54 -9.83
C TRP A 243 4.90 31.45 -9.34
N HIS A 244 4.29 30.27 -9.41
CA HIS A 244 2.92 30.04 -8.96
C HIS A 244 2.74 30.37 -7.47
N ARG A 245 3.71 29.95 -6.62
CA ARG A 245 3.71 30.31 -5.20
C ARG A 245 3.79 31.79 -4.97
N SER A 246 4.70 32.48 -5.68
CA SER A 246 4.85 33.94 -5.55
C SER A 246 3.60 34.71 -6.04
N ALA A 247 2.86 34.13 -6.98
CA ALA A 247 1.60 34.67 -7.47
C ALA A 247 0.37 34.31 -6.58
N GLY A 248 0.55 33.63 -5.44
CA GLY A 248 -0.50 33.30 -4.51
C GLY A 248 -1.40 32.12 -4.90
N ALA A 249 -0.96 31.29 -5.84
CA ALA A 249 -1.69 30.09 -6.26
C ALA A 249 -2.03 29.20 -5.07
N LYS A 250 -3.20 28.57 -5.12
CA LYS A 250 -3.55 27.40 -4.32
C LYS A 250 -3.15 26.15 -5.12
N PHE A 251 -2.75 25.11 -4.39
CA PHE A 251 -2.19 23.90 -4.99
C PHE A 251 -3.05 22.68 -4.71
N GLU A 252 -2.98 21.72 -5.61
CA GLU A 252 -3.53 20.37 -5.42
C GLU A 252 -2.46 19.31 -5.65
N HIS A 253 -2.65 18.15 -5.00
CA HIS A 253 -1.88 16.95 -5.28
C HIS A 253 -2.55 16.11 -6.38
N VAL A 254 -1.78 15.76 -7.41
CA VAL A 254 -2.18 14.78 -8.43
C VAL A 254 -1.11 13.70 -8.48
N GLY A 255 -1.35 12.60 -7.78
CA GLY A 255 -0.29 11.65 -7.46
C GLY A 255 0.80 12.35 -6.64
N GLN A 256 2.04 12.19 -7.04
CA GLN A 256 3.19 12.86 -6.41
C GLN A 256 3.36 14.33 -6.86
N TRP A 257 2.67 14.75 -7.90
CA TRP A 257 2.79 16.11 -8.39
C TRP A 257 2.00 17.10 -7.55
N MET A 258 2.66 18.18 -7.14
CA MET A 258 2.03 19.38 -6.62
C MET A 258 1.87 20.37 -7.78
N ARG A 259 0.64 20.74 -8.15
CA ARG A 259 0.40 21.68 -9.24
C ARG A 259 -0.48 22.84 -8.81
N ALA A 260 -0.30 23.99 -9.46
CA ALA A 260 -1.17 25.13 -9.26
C ALA A 260 -2.60 24.77 -9.68
N TRP A 261 -3.56 25.06 -8.82
CA TRP A 261 -4.98 24.72 -9.01
C TRP A 261 -5.80 25.94 -9.42
N TYR A 262 -5.74 27.00 -8.61
CA TYR A 262 -6.42 28.29 -8.89
C TYR A 262 -5.71 29.44 -8.18
N TYR A 263 -6.03 30.69 -8.56
CA TYR A 263 -5.42 31.91 -8.02
C TYR A 263 -6.48 32.80 -7.40
N PRO A 264 -6.74 32.72 -6.10
CA PRO A 264 -7.74 33.56 -5.45
C PRO A 264 -7.29 35.00 -5.33
N HIS A 265 -8.21 35.94 -5.52
CA HIS A 265 -8.06 37.33 -5.08
C HIS A 265 -8.39 37.42 -3.58
N ASP A 266 -8.03 38.56 -2.94
CA ASP A 266 -8.32 38.77 -1.53
C ASP A 266 -9.81 38.67 -1.23
N GLY A 267 -10.18 37.76 -0.31
CA GLY A 267 -11.56 37.52 0.09
C GLY A 267 -12.38 36.61 -0.84
N GLU A 268 -11.82 36.14 -1.96
CA GLU A 268 -12.53 35.17 -2.82
C GLU A 268 -12.56 33.77 -2.20
N THR A 269 -13.71 33.13 -2.30
CA THR A 269 -13.81 31.67 -2.10
C THR A 269 -13.26 30.95 -3.32
N MET A 270 -12.96 29.64 -3.18
CA MET A 270 -12.54 28.81 -4.30
C MET A 270 -13.52 28.86 -5.47
N GLU A 271 -14.82 28.75 -5.19
CA GLU A 271 -15.86 28.75 -6.22
C GLU A 271 -15.91 30.08 -6.99
N GLN A 272 -15.74 31.20 -6.30
CA GLN A 272 -15.67 32.53 -6.94
C GLN A 272 -14.43 32.67 -7.83
N ALA A 273 -13.27 32.26 -7.34
CA ALA A 273 -12.01 32.28 -8.11
C ALA A 273 -12.11 31.41 -9.36
N VAL A 274 -12.58 30.15 -9.22
CA VAL A 274 -12.77 29.22 -10.35
C VAL A 274 -13.76 29.77 -11.37
N THR A 275 -14.90 30.33 -10.91
CA THR A 275 -15.90 30.94 -11.80
C THR A 275 -15.29 32.08 -12.61
N ARG A 276 -14.50 32.94 -11.97
CA ARG A 276 -13.81 34.05 -12.63
C ARG A 276 -12.80 33.54 -13.67
N GLU A 277 -11.98 32.56 -13.32
CA GLU A 277 -10.95 32.00 -14.21
C GLU A 277 -11.57 31.27 -15.41
N VAL A 278 -12.62 30.48 -15.18
CA VAL A 278 -13.38 29.82 -16.27
C VAL A 278 -14.02 30.86 -17.20
N THR A 279 -14.60 31.93 -16.63
CA THR A 279 -15.19 33.00 -17.42
C THR A 279 -14.13 33.70 -18.28
N ALA A 280 -12.95 33.98 -17.72
CA ALA A 280 -11.84 34.56 -18.48
C ALA A 280 -11.38 33.64 -19.63
N ALA A 281 -11.24 32.34 -19.39
CA ALA A 281 -10.89 31.37 -20.43
C ALA A 281 -11.93 31.33 -21.58
N ARG A 282 -13.22 31.57 -21.28
CA ARG A 282 -14.31 31.59 -22.28
C ARG A 282 -14.41 32.91 -23.04
N THR A 283 -14.11 34.02 -22.41
CA THR A 283 -14.35 35.36 -22.96
C THR A 283 -13.08 36.09 -23.42
N THR A 284 -11.94 35.74 -22.85
CA THR A 284 -10.64 36.36 -23.13
C THR A 284 -9.57 35.29 -23.36
N ALA A 285 -8.83 34.93 -22.32
CA ALA A 285 -7.85 33.85 -22.31
C ALA A 285 -7.60 33.31 -20.91
N GLY A 286 -7.18 32.04 -20.81
CA GLY A 286 -6.67 31.40 -19.63
C GLY A 286 -5.32 30.76 -19.89
N LEU A 287 -4.43 30.76 -18.90
CA LEU A 287 -3.12 30.14 -18.93
C LEU A 287 -3.01 29.06 -17.85
N LEU A 288 -2.66 27.83 -18.24
CA LEU A 288 -2.55 26.65 -17.38
C LEU A 288 -1.16 26.05 -17.45
N ASP A 289 -0.56 25.69 -16.30
CA ASP A 289 0.63 24.85 -16.22
C ASP A 289 0.26 23.39 -16.44
N ALA A 290 0.48 22.87 -17.65
CA ALA A 290 0.24 21.50 -18.04
C ALA A 290 1.52 20.63 -18.00
N SER A 291 2.58 21.09 -17.32
CA SER A 291 3.85 20.38 -17.26
C SER A 291 3.74 19.01 -16.59
N THR A 292 2.72 18.78 -15.76
CA THR A 292 2.53 17.52 -15.03
C THR A 292 1.91 16.40 -15.86
N LEU A 293 1.31 16.70 -17.02
CA LEU A 293 0.85 15.67 -17.94
C LEU A 293 2.00 14.73 -18.29
N GLY A 294 1.75 13.42 -18.28
CA GLY A 294 2.73 12.44 -18.72
C GLY A 294 3.12 12.67 -20.18
N LYS A 295 4.41 12.51 -20.49
CA LYS A 295 4.94 12.60 -21.85
C LYS A 295 5.85 11.42 -22.08
N ILE A 296 5.55 10.66 -23.13
CA ILE A 296 6.31 9.48 -23.54
C ILE A 296 6.69 9.65 -25.02
N ASP A 297 7.99 9.53 -25.31
CA ASP A 297 8.48 9.39 -26.68
C ASP A 297 8.48 7.90 -27.04
N VAL A 298 7.86 7.58 -28.18
CA VAL A 298 7.82 6.24 -28.78
C VAL A 298 8.64 6.30 -30.05
N ARG A 299 9.73 5.53 -30.10
CA ARG A 299 10.67 5.51 -31.23
C ARG A 299 10.89 4.09 -31.72
N GLY A 300 11.24 3.95 -32.98
CA GLY A 300 11.56 2.68 -33.60
C GLY A 300 10.83 2.49 -34.92
N THR A 301 11.29 1.56 -35.72
CA THR A 301 10.71 1.29 -37.03
C THR A 301 9.28 0.79 -36.94
N ASP A 302 8.93 0.13 -35.81
CA ASP A 302 7.60 -0.44 -35.54
C ASP A 302 6.75 0.43 -34.62
N ALA A 303 7.17 1.69 -34.31
CA ALA A 303 6.45 2.57 -33.40
C ALA A 303 4.98 2.79 -33.81
N ALA A 304 4.71 2.94 -35.12
CA ALA A 304 3.35 3.09 -35.61
C ALA A 304 2.50 1.84 -35.39
N THR A 305 3.05 0.66 -35.70
CA THR A 305 2.40 -0.63 -35.49
C THR A 305 2.09 -0.88 -34.01
N PHE A 306 3.04 -0.56 -33.15
CA PHE A 306 2.87 -0.67 -31.71
C PHE A 306 1.73 0.23 -31.21
N LEU A 307 1.70 1.50 -31.62
CA LEU A 307 0.63 2.43 -31.22
C LEU A 307 -0.75 2.01 -31.76
N ASP A 308 -0.82 1.40 -32.94
CA ASP A 308 -2.07 0.85 -33.48
C ASP A 308 -2.60 -0.35 -32.65
N ARG A 309 -1.71 -1.08 -31.94
CA ARG A 309 -2.11 -2.18 -31.05
C ARG A 309 -2.51 -1.67 -29.65
N ILE A 310 -1.90 -0.56 -29.19
CA ILE A 310 -2.12 -0.01 -27.86
C ILE A 310 -3.39 0.85 -27.79
N TYR A 311 -3.67 1.61 -28.85
CA TYR A 311 -4.82 2.52 -28.90
C TYR A 311 -5.97 1.98 -29.73
N THR A 312 -7.15 2.50 -29.47
CA THR A 312 -8.34 2.23 -30.32
C THR A 312 -8.29 2.93 -31.67
N ASN A 313 -7.28 3.80 -31.90
CA ASN A 313 -7.12 4.61 -33.10
C ASN A 313 -5.98 4.10 -33.99
N ASN A 314 -6.03 4.41 -35.28
CA ASN A 314 -4.97 4.06 -36.22
C ASN A 314 -3.92 5.19 -36.31
N PHE A 315 -2.72 4.95 -35.80
CA PHE A 315 -1.60 5.90 -35.82
C PHE A 315 -0.67 5.71 -37.03
N SER A 316 -0.68 4.55 -37.68
CA SER A 316 0.07 4.30 -38.93
C SER A 316 -0.30 5.29 -40.02
N SER A 317 -1.56 5.72 -40.09
CA SER A 317 -2.07 6.69 -41.05
C SER A 317 -1.84 8.15 -40.63
N LEU A 318 -1.27 8.42 -39.47
CA LEU A 318 -1.02 9.80 -39.02
C LEU A 318 0.16 10.39 -39.74
N ALA A 319 -0.03 11.54 -40.42
CA ALA A 319 1.05 12.24 -41.10
C ALA A 319 2.02 12.93 -40.12
N VAL A 320 3.27 13.10 -40.50
CA VAL A 320 4.26 13.86 -39.71
C VAL A 320 3.75 15.28 -39.46
N GLY A 321 3.92 15.77 -38.22
CA GLY A 321 3.43 17.06 -37.74
C GLY A 321 1.92 17.08 -37.43
N LYS A 322 1.24 15.96 -37.48
CA LYS A 322 -0.18 15.85 -37.10
C LYS A 322 -0.32 15.18 -35.75
N CYS A 323 -1.42 15.56 -35.07
CA CYS A 323 -1.82 15.04 -33.78
C CYS A 323 -3.10 14.19 -33.90
N ARG A 324 -3.26 13.22 -33.04
CA ARG A 324 -4.49 12.44 -32.92
C ARG A 324 -4.77 12.13 -31.46
N TYR A 325 -5.99 12.42 -31.01
CA TYR A 325 -6.50 11.97 -29.74
C TYR A 325 -6.77 10.47 -29.80
N GLY A 326 -6.45 9.75 -28.74
CA GLY A 326 -6.65 8.31 -28.64
C GLY A 326 -7.05 7.87 -27.26
N LEU A 327 -7.73 6.71 -27.21
CA LEU A 327 -8.13 6.02 -25.97
C LEU A 327 -7.34 4.72 -25.86
N MET A 328 -6.79 4.46 -24.67
CA MET A 328 -6.26 3.17 -24.26
C MET A 328 -7.33 2.42 -23.48
N LEU A 329 -7.52 1.15 -23.80
CA LEU A 329 -8.45 0.27 -23.09
C LEU A 329 -7.69 -0.87 -22.43
N LYS A 330 -8.19 -1.31 -21.29
CA LYS A 330 -7.80 -2.57 -20.66
C LYS A 330 -8.47 -3.76 -21.38
N ASP A 331 -8.07 -4.97 -21.04
CA ASP A 331 -8.59 -6.21 -21.62
C ASP A 331 -10.10 -6.39 -21.41
N ASP A 332 -10.65 -5.79 -20.36
CA ASP A 332 -12.08 -5.77 -20.06
C ASP A 332 -12.86 -4.69 -20.86
N GLY A 333 -12.17 -3.92 -21.71
CA GLY A 333 -12.74 -2.83 -22.49
C GLY A 333 -12.93 -1.51 -21.73
N MET A 334 -12.54 -1.45 -20.46
CA MET A 334 -12.61 -0.20 -19.68
C MET A 334 -11.46 0.74 -20.07
N VAL A 335 -11.76 2.05 -20.08
CA VAL A 335 -10.75 3.08 -20.37
C VAL A 335 -9.64 3.03 -19.30
N MET A 336 -8.41 2.88 -19.78
CA MET A 336 -7.22 2.94 -18.93
C MET A 336 -6.67 4.37 -18.83
N ASP A 337 -6.46 5.00 -19.98
CA ASP A 337 -5.99 6.39 -20.11
C ASP A 337 -6.38 6.95 -21.49
N ASP A 338 -6.19 8.25 -21.64
CA ASP A 338 -6.39 8.95 -22.88
C ASP A 338 -5.31 10.02 -23.09
N GLY A 339 -5.16 10.49 -24.31
CA GLY A 339 -4.19 11.54 -24.59
C GLY A 339 -4.07 11.88 -26.07
N VAL A 340 -3.17 12.78 -26.34
CA VAL A 340 -2.86 13.21 -27.71
C VAL A 340 -1.49 12.66 -28.12
N THR A 341 -1.47 11.91 -29.19
CA THR A 341 -0.23 11.40 -29.82
C THR A 341 0.07 12.20 -31.09
N THR A 342 1.29 12.65 -31.20
CA THR A 342 1.79 13.45 -32.34
C THR A 342 2.91 12.70 -33.04
N ARG A 343 2.86 12.59 -34.37
CA ARG A 343 3.96 12.03 -35.15
C ARG A 343 4.98 13.12 -35.44
N LEU A 344 6.16 13.04 -34.81
CA LEU A 344 7.25 14.00 -34.97
C LEU A 344 8.13 13.69 -36.18
N ALA A 345 8.34 12.41 -36.49
CA ALA A 345 9.06 11.89 -37.64
C ALA A 345 8.48 10.52 -38.03
N ASP A 346 9.00 9.91 -39.12
CA ASP A 346 8.50 8.62 -39.59
C ASP A 346 8.49 7.52 -38.52
N ASN A 347 9.50 7.51 -37.67
CA ASN A 347 9.71 6.52 -36.59
C ASN A 347 9.77 7.15 -35.19
N HIS A 348 9.15 8.34 -35.02
CA HIS A 348 9.14 9.03 -33.72
C HIS A 348 7.78 9.66 -33.46
N TYR A 349 7.17 9.21 -32.35
CA TYR A 349 5.92 9.75 -31.83
C TYR A 349 6.13 10.32 -30.42
N HIS A 350 5.40 11.38 -30.13
CA HIS A 350 5.32 12.02 -28.82
C HIS A 350 3.89 11.93 -28.35
N MET A 351 3.67 11.25 -27.25
CA MET A 351 2.34 11.07 -26.70
C MET A 351 2.22 11.72 -25.31
N THR A 352 1.02 12.20 -25.01
CA THR A 352 0.66 12.70 -23.68
C THR A 352 -0.28 11.71 -23.00
N THR A 353 -0.25 11.67 -21.67
CA THR A 353 -1.12 10.88 -20.81
C THR A 353 -1.70 11.76 -19.70
N THR A 354 -2.68 11.26 -18.97
CA THR A 354 -3.10 11.95 -17.73
C THR A 354 -1.93 12.00 -16.75
N THR A 355 -1.93 13.03 -15.87
CA THR A 355 -0.86 13.20 -14.87
C THR A 355 -0.74 11.98 -13.94
N GLY A 356 -1.87 11.48 -13.44
CA GLY A 356 -1.89 10.33 -12.52
C GLY A 356 -1.63 8.99 -13.20
N GLY A 357 -1.94 8.87 -14.51
CA GLY A 357 -1.78 7.65 -15.29
C GLY A 357 -0.38 7.42 -15.85
N ALA A 358 0.48 8.45 -15.89
CA ALA A 358 1.73 8.44 -16.65
C ALA A 358 2.65 7.23 -16.40
N ALA A 359 2.86 6.87 -15.13
CA ALA A 359 3.70 5.73 -14.78
C ALA A 359 3.04 4.40 -15.16
N GLY A 360 1.74 4.23 -14.84
CA GLY A 360 1.00 3.01 -15.16
C GLY A 360 0.86 2.76 -16.64
N VAL A 361 0.72 3.83 -17.46
CA VAL A 361 0.70 3.73 -18.92
C VAL A 361 2.05 3.26 -19.46
N LEU A 362 3.15 3.81 -18.95
CA LEU A 362 4.49 3.39 -19.38
C LEU A 362 4.74 1.93 -19.01
N ASP A 363 4.47 1.54 -17.76
CA ASP A 363 4.63 0.16 -17.29
C ASP A 363 3.81 -0.82 -18.14
N TRP A 364 2.55 -0.47 -18.44
CA TRP A 364 1.67 -1.30 -19.27
C TRP A 364 2.17 -1.43 -20.71
N MET A 365 2.67 -0.32 -21.30
CA MET A 365 3.26 -0.34 -22.65
C MET A 365 4.54 -1.20 -22.68
N GLU A 366 5.39 -1.11 -21.65
CA GLU A 366 6.60 -1.92 -21.52
C GLU A 366 6.27 -3.40 -21.32
N GLU A 367 5.23 -3.72 -20.55
CA GLU A 367 4.76 -5.09 -20.36
C GLU A 367 4.42 -5.75 -21.70
N TRP A 368 3.58 -5.09 -22.51
CA TRP A 368 3.21 -5.61 -23.84
C TRP A 368 4.41 -5.80 -24.76
N LEU A 369 5.36 -4.86 -24.77
CA LEU A 369 6.57 -4.99 -25.56
C LEU A 369 7.46 -6.17 -25.11
N GLN A 370 7.55 -6.41 -23.81
CA GLN A 370 8.45 -7.42 -23.27
C GLN A 370 7.84 -8.83 -23.30
N THR A 371 6.52 -8.95 -23.22
CA THR A 371 5.84 -10.25 -23.10
C THR A 371 5.19 -10.71 -24.39
N GLU A 372 4.40 -9.85 -25.03
CA GLU A 372 3.57 -10.25 -26.16
C GLU A 372 4.16 -9.85 -27.53
N TRP A 373 4.92 -8.76 -27.59
CA TRP A 373 5.45 -8.24 -28.85
C TRP A 373 6.95 -7.95 -28.82
N PRO A 374 7.79 -8.88 -28.31
CA PRO A 374 9.22 -8.67 -28.16
C PRO A 374 9.97 -8.55 -29.51
N GLU A 375 9.30 -8.90 -30.61
CA GLU A 375 9.84 -8.77 -31.97
C GLU A 375 9.80 -7.35 -32.53
N LEU A 376 9.02 -6.43 -31.90
CA LEU A 376 8.89 -5.07 -32.41
C LEU A 376 10.12 -4.22 -32.05
N ASP A 377 10.63 -3.51 -33.03
CA ASP A 377 11.70 -2.50 -32.84
C ASP A 377 11.10 -1.20 -32.32
N VAL A 378 10.86 -1.11 -31.01
CA VAL A 378 10.24 0.02 -30.31
C VAL A 378 10.98 0.35 -29.04
N PHE A 379 11.23 1.63 -28.80
CA PHE A 379 11.84 2.17 -27.59
C PHE A 379 10.90 3.19 -26.97
N LEU A 380 10.57 2.99 -25.69
CA LEU A 380 9.74 3.87 -24.88
C LEU A 380 10.61 4.69 -23.94
N THR A 381 10.36 5.99 -23.87
CA THR A 381 11.11 6.88 -22.97
C THR A 381 10.19 7.90 -22.35
N SER A 382 10.08 7.90 -21.01
CA SER A 382 9.43 9.01 -20.31
C SER A 382 10.25 10.28 -20.48
N VAL A 383 9.60 11.33 -20.99
CA VAL A 383 10.21 12.65 -21.21
C VAL A 383 9.45 13.75 -20.45
N THR A 384 8.64 13.35 -19.46
CA THR A 384 7.77 14.27 -18.70
C THR A 384 8.55 15.43 -18.09
N GLU A 385 9.66 15.16 -17.42
CA GLU A 385 10.47 16.19 -16.77
C GLU A 385 11.37 16.99 -17.72
N GLN A 386 11.46 16.60 -18.99
CA GLN A 386 12.26 17.32 -19.99
C GLN A 386 11.55 18.56 -20.52
N TRP A 387 10.23 18.65 -20.30
CA TRP A 387 9.39 19.71 -20.85
C TRP A 387 8.66 20.49 -19.76
N SER A 388 8.65 21.81 -19.87
CA SER A 388 7.66 22.69 -19.26
C SER A 388 6.60 23.00 -20.31
N VAL A 389 5.32 22.92 -19.90
CA VAL A 389 4.19 23.09 -20.80
C VAL A 389 3.25 24.15 -20.27
N ALA A 390 3.02 25.17 -21.08
CA ALA A 390 1.99 26.15 -20.84
C ALA A 390 0.85 25.95 -21.85
N THR A 391 -0.38 25.78 -21.36
CA THR A 391 -1.58 25.73 -22.20
C THR A 391 -2.26 27.09 -22.18
N LEU A 392 -2.33 27.72 -23.32
CA LEU A 392 -3.02 29.02 -23.51
C LEU A 392 -4.30 28.80 -24.28
N SER A 393 -5.43 29.07 -23.64
CA SER A 393 -6.78 28.82 -24.19
C SER A 393 -7.65 30.05 -24.15
N GLY A 394 -8.54 30.20 -25.13
CA GLY A 394 -9.54 31.26 -25.19
C GLY A 394 -9.51 32.05 -26.50
N PRO A 395 -10.53 32.90 -26.73
CA PRO A 395 -10.62 33.69 -27.98
C PRO A 395 -9.41 34.53 -28.30
N HIS A 396 -8.72 35.06 -27.30
CA HIS A 396 -7.54 35.91 -27.47
C HIS A 396 -6.21 35.15 -27.53
N ALA A 397 -6.22 33.79 -27.39
CA ALA A 397 -5.02 32.99 -27.28
C ALA A 397 -4.03 33.23 -28.49
N ARG A 398 -4.54 33.36 -29.73
CA ARG A 398 -3.71 33.63 -30.89
C ARG A 398 -3.03 35.00 -30.81
N ALA A 399 -3.78 36.03 -30.46
CA ALA A 399 -3.25 37.40 -30.36
C ALA A 399 -2.16 37.52 -29.29
N ILE A 400 -2.34 36.81 -28.17
CA ILE A 400 -1.34 36.75 -27.07
C ILE A 400 -0.06 36.07 -27.56
N LEU A 401 -0.16 34.95 -28.30
CA LEU A 401 1.01 34.30 -28.87
C LEU A 401 1.76 35.18 -29.87
N GLU A 402 1.02 35.91 -30.72
CA GLU A 402 1.60 36.88 -31.68
C GLU A 402 2.32 38.01 -30.93
N ALA A 403 1.73 38.53 -29.83
CA ALA A 403 2.36 39.54 -28.99
C ALA A 403 3.58 38.99 -28.21
N ALA A 404 3.65 37.69 -27.98
CA ALA A 404 4.79 37.02 -27.34
C ALA A 404 5.94 36.72 -28.32
N ASP A 405 5.97 37.28 -29.50
CA ASP A 405 7.02 37.10 -30.53
C ASP A 405 7.23 35.63 -30.91
N ILE A 406 6.19 35.02 -31.50
CA ILE A 406 6.27 33.68 -32.04
C ILE A 406 6.71 33.64 -33.48
N SER A 407 7.64 32.72 -33.81
CA SER A 407 8.18 32.56 -35.17
C SER A 407 7.30 31.71 -36.09
N ILE A 408 6.21 31.14 -35.57
CA ILE A 408 5.32 30.24 -36.30
C ILE A 408 4.12 31.03 -36.85
N ASP A 409 3.80 30.84 -38.14
CA ASP A 409 2.54 31.33 -38.70
C ASP A 409 1.36 30.59 -38.09
N LEU A 410 0.54 31.32 -37.30
CA LEU A 410 -0.60 30.81 -36.54
C LEU A 410 -1.91 30.81 -37.33
N SER A 411 -1.89 31.21 -38.60
CA SER A 411 -3.10 31.19 -39.44
C SER A 411 -3.68 29.78 -39.56
N ASP A 412 -5.00 29.68 -39.72
CA ASP A 412 -5.68 28.39 -39.79
C ASP A 412 -5.20 27.50 -40.95
N THR A 413 -4.74 28.11 -42.02
CA THR A 413 -4.18 27.40 -43.19
C THR A 413 -2.80 26.86 -42.88
N ALA A 414 -1.94 27.67 -42.29
CA ALA A 414 -0.56 27.29 -42.00
C ALA A 414 -0.44 26.38 -40.80
N PHE A 415 -1.31 26.58 -39.80
CA PHE A 415 -1.30 25.80 -38.55
C PHE A 415 -2.72 25.32 -38.17
N PRO A 416 -3.24 24.32 -38.90
CA PRO A 416 -4.60 23.81 -38.66
C PRO A 416 -4.72 23.08 -37.31
N PHE A 417 -5.94 22.94 -36.83
CA PHE A 417 -6.26 22.15 -35.62
C PHE A 417 -5.72 20.71 -35.74
N MET A 418 -5.32 20.13 -34.61
CA MET A 418 -4.67 18.81 -34.51
C MET A 418 -3.35 18.74 -35.30
N SER A 419 -2.53 19.79 -35.17
CA SER A 419 -1.17 19.81 -35.74
C SER A 419 -0.14 20.35 -34.75
N MET A 420 1.11 20.06 -35.02
CA MET A 420 2.30 20.48 -34.26
C MET A 420 3.29 21.16 -35.17
N LYS A 421 3.92 22.20 -34.68
CA LYS A 421 5.07 22.87 -35.31
C LYS A 421 6.18 23.17 -34.32
N GLU A 422 7.40 23.11 -34.77
CA GLU A 422 8.57 23.59 -34.03
C GLU A 422 8.94 24.99 -34.45
N GLY A 423 9.38 25.81 -33.52
CA GLY A 423 9.79 27.20 -33.76
C GLY A 423 10.30 27.86 -32.49
N TYR A 424 10.16 29.17 -32.44
CA TYR A 424 10.61 29.98 -31.28
C TYR A 424 9.47 30.84 -30.75
N ILE A 425 9.43 31.05 -29.44
CA ILE A 425 8.57 32.02 -28.76
C ILE A 425 9.43 32.86 -27.82
N SER A 426 9.43 34.19 -27.98
CA SER A 426 10.32 35.08 -27.22
C SER A 426 11.79 34.63 -27.27
N GLY A 427 12.26 34.10 -28.41
CA GLY A 427 13.60 33.55 -28.56
C GLY A 427 13.85 32.17 -27.94
N LEU A 428 12.85 31.55 -27.29
CA LEU A 428 12.95 30.22 -26.69
C LEU A 428 12.55 29.15 -27.71
N PRO A 429 13.29 28.05 -27.87
CA PRO A 429 12.89 26.94 -28.73
C PRO A 429 11.62 26.28 -28.17
N ALA A 430 10.63 26.08 -29.02
CA ALA A 430 9.32 25.56 -28.59
C ALA A 430 8.75 24.56 -29.60
N ARG A 431 8.02 23.59 -29.10
CA ARG A 431 7.02 22.81 -29.84
C ARG A 431 5.65 23.37 -29.51
N LEU A 432 4.93 23.77 -30.52
CA LEU A 432 3.58 24.29 -30.39
C LEU A 432 2.59 23.28 -30.95
N PHE A 433 1.63 22.89 -30.13
CA PHE A 433 0.54 21.99 -30.51
C PHE A 433 -0.76 22.78 -30.55
N ARG A 434 -1.47 22.72 -31.67
CA ARG A 434 -2.81 23.29 -31.78
C ARG A 434 -3.86 22.24 -31.43
N ILE A 435 -4.06 22.05 -30.14
CA ILE A 435 -4.98 21.11 -29.54
C ILE A 435 -5.76 21.81 -28.45
N SER A 436 -6.90 21.27 -28.04
CA SER A 436 -7.75 21.90 -27.05
C SER A 436 -8.32 20.89 -26.08
N PHE A 437 -8.14 21.13 -24.80
CA PHE A 437 -8.81 20.43 -23.71
C PHE A 437 -10.14 21.13 -23.32
N THR A 438 -10.16 22.46 -23.34
CA THR A 438 -11.31 23.27 -22.90
C THR A 438 -12.41 23.44 -23.95
N GLY A 439 -12.12 23.05 -25.18
CA GLY A 439 -13.00 23.31 -26.35
C GLY A 439 -12.81 24.68 -26.97
N GLU A 440 -12.06 25.59 -26.35
CA GLU A 440 -11.70 26.89 -26.91
C GLU A 440 -10.57 26.80 -27.92
N LEU A 441 -10.28 27.90 -28.65
CA LEU A 441 -9.02 28.05 -29.38
C LEU A 441 -7.88 27.90 -28.36
N SER A 442 -7.05 26.89 -28.55
CA SER A 442 -6.04 26.56 -27.55
C SER A 442 -4.74 26.11 -28.21
N TYR A 443 -3.65 26.39 -27.49
CA TYR A 443 -2.28 26.03 -27.88
C TYR A 443 -1.57 25.47 -26.64
N GLU A 444 -0.92 24.30 -26.79
CA GLU A 444 0.03 23.80 -25.82
C GLU A 444 1.44 24.11 -26.26
N ILE A 445 2.18 24.84 -25.43
CA ILE A 445 3.50 25.35 -25.74
C ILE A 445 4.50 24.58 -24.89
N ASN A 446 5.22 23.66 -25.49
CA ASN A 446 6.26 22.86 -24.85
C ASN A 446 7.63 23.51 -25.10
N VAL A 447 8.32 23.87 -24.01
CA VAL A 447 9.71 24.31 -24.06
C VAL A 447 10.58 23.37 -23.23
N PRO A 448 11.90 23.24 -23.49
CA PRO A 448 12.79 22.51 -22.59
C PRO A 448 12.60 23.00 -21.15
N ALA A 449 12.52 22.09 -20.19
CA ALA A 449 12.04 22.37 -18.82
C ALA A 449 12.69 23.58 -18.16
N ARG A 450 14.00 23.82 -18.42
CA ARG A 450 14.75 24.96 -17.87
C ARG A 450 14.19 26.34 -18.27
N TYR A 451 13.39 26.40 -19.33
CA TYR A 451 12.81 27.65 -19.84
C TYR A 451 11.37 27.90 -19.36
N GLY A 452 10.81 27.04 -18.51
CA GLY A 452 9.41 27.16 -18.08
C GLY A 452 9.03 28.52 -17.50
N VAL A 453 9.79 29.03 -16.55
CA VAL A 453 9.54 30.35 -15.94
C VAL A 453 9.67 31.47 -16.97
N ALA A 454 10.65 31.40 -17.88
CA ALA A 454 10.83 32.41 -18.92
C ALA A 454 9.64 32.43 -19.88
N LEU A 455 9.17 31.25 -20.33
CA LEU A 455 7.97 31.13 -21.15
C LEU A 455 6.74 31.70 -20.41
N TRP A 456 6.50 31.27 -19.18
CA TRP A 456 5.35 31.73 -18.41
C TRP A 456 5.32 33.25 -18.25
N THR A 457 6.47 33.82 -17.90
CA THR A 457 6.62 35.29 -17.75
C THR A 457 6.39 36.04 -19.07
N ALA A 458 6.88 35.49 -20.18
CA ALA A 458 6.67 36.09 -21.50
C ALA A 458 5.18 36.11 -21.90
N LEU A 459 4.47 34.98 -21.66
CA LEU A 459 3.03 34.88 -21.92
C LEU A 459 2.21 35.81 -21.02
N MET A 460 2.50 35.85 -19.71
CA MET A 460 1.85 36.78 -18.76
C MET A 460 2.09 38.27 -19.10
N LYS A 461 3.18 38.60 -19.75
CA LYS A 461 3.47 39.97 -20.19
C LYS A 461 2.73 40.30 -21.48
N ALA A 462 2.49 39.32 -22.32
CA ALA A 462 1.82 39.51 -23.63
C ALA A 462 0.29 39.52 -23.51
N GLY A 463 -0.30 38.94 -22.51
CA GLY A 463 -1.73 38.90 -22.20
C GLY A 463 -2.06 39.54 -20.86
#